data_c1ecf0887e556d6e2b133147c0a18a32
#
_entry.id   c1ecf0887e556d6e2b133147c0a18a32
#
_cell.length_a   1.000
_cell.length_b   1.000
_cell.length_c   1.000
_cell.angle_alpha   90.00
_cell.angle_beta   90.00
_cell.angle_gamma   90.00
#
_symmetry.space_group_name_H-M   'P 1'
#
loop_
_entity.id
_entity.type
_entity.pdbx_description
1 polymer ?
#
loop_
_entity_poly.entity_id
_entity_poly.type
_entity_poly.pdbx_seq_one_letter_code
_entity_poly.pdbx_strand_id
1 'polypeptide(L)'
;MNKINYIPHLDGLRAISIILVIFYHAELFFFSGGFIGVDIFFVISGYLISQIFHKNFHQNNFYFHFIESRVRRILPGIVLLCLATIPFSWLILFPNEIIKFTDSLISAPLFISNFTFYLQSNYFDKLAIDIPLLHTWSLSVEIQFYLMFVFLMFITSKISNNFKIKIIIFLFIILFFISYYFSTHQLRLENFYFSVPRFWEFLFGVLLYFYQIRKAGKKINFNIYNFLSISGVILIIISLIVIDKNSRFPGTITLLPVIGASLIILYSRNENLVG
;
A
#
# COMPACT_ATOMS: atom_id res chain seq x y z
N MET A 1 -4.66 -12.60 -19.70
CA MET A 1 -5.02 -12.73 -18.28
C MET A 1 -6.54 -12.69 -18.14
N ASN A 2 -7.14 -13.61 -17.37
CA ASN A 2 -8.57 -13.57 -17.10
C ASN A 2 -8.90 -12.31 -16.31
N LYS A 3 -9.95 -11.59 -16.72
CA LYS A 3 -10.41 -10.38 -16.02
C LYS A 3 -10.84 -10.73 -14.58
N ILE A 4 -10.43 -9.91 -13.63
CA ILE A 4 -10.94 -9.99 -12.26
C ILE A 4 -12.37 -9.47 -12.27
N ASN A 5 -13.27 -10.13 -11.55
CA ASN A 5 -14.61 -9.59 -11.34
C ASN A 5 -14.51 -8.24 -10.64
N TYR A 6 -15.27 -7.28 -11.12
CA TYR A 6 -15.39 -5.98 -10.49
C TYR A 6 -15.91 -6.12 -9.05
N ILE A 7 -15.27 -5.46 -8.11
CA ILE A 7 -15.59 -5.50 -6.68
C ILE A 7 -15.80 -4.05 -6.21
N PRO A 8 -17.05 -3.54 -6.18
CA PRO A 8 -17.35 -2.12 -5.94
C PRO A 8 -16.75 -1.58 -4.64
N HIS A 9 -16.90 -2.31 -3.53
CA HIS A 9 -16.40 -1.86 -2.23
C HIS A 9 -14.86 -1.73 -2.16
N LEU A 10 -14.10 -2.48 -2.99
CA LEU A 10 -12.64 -2.29 -3.07
C LEU A 10 -12.28 -0.99 -3.79
N ASP A 11 -13.02 -0.65 -4.84
CA ASP A 11 -12.77 0.61 -5.55
C ASP A 11 -13.25 1.81 -4.72
N GLY A 12 -14.34 1.67 -3.96
CA GLY A 12 -14.76 2.65 -2.96
C GLY A 12 -13.68 2.87 -1.87
N LEU A 13 -13.12 1.78 -1.33
CA LEU A 13 -12.06 1.87 -0.31
C LEU A 13 -10.78 2.50 -0.88
N ARG A 14 -10.44 2.23 -2.15
CA ARG A 14 -9.33 2.91 -2.85
C ARG A 14 -9.57 4.39 -3.00
N ALA A 15 -10.79 4.79 -3.43
CA ALA A 15 -11.15 6.19 -3.57
C ALA A 15 -11.02 6.93 -2.24
N ILE A 16 -11.54 6.36 -1.15
CA ILE A 16 -11.39 6.90 0.20
C ILE A 16 -9.91 7.05 0.54
N SER A 17 -9.09 6.03 0.31
CA SER A 17 -7.65 6.06 0.60
C SER A 17 -6.92 7.20 -0.12
N ILE A 18 -7.25 7.44 -1.39
CA ILE A 18 -6.68 8.54 -2.19
C ILE A 18 -7.13 9.89 -1.61
N ILE A 19 -8.43 10.04 -1.33
CA ILE A 19 -8.99 11.29 -0.78
C ILE A 19 -8.32 11.63 0.55
N LEU A 20 -8.11 10.66 1.44
CA LEU A 20 -7.43 10.86 2.71
C LEU A 20 -6.00 11.37 2.53
N VAL A 21 -5.24 10.80 1.58
CA VAL A 21 -3.88 11.24 1.27
C VAL A 21 -3.88 12.64 0.67
N ILE A 22 -4.82 12.96 -0.22
CA ILE A 22 -4.94 14.31 -0.80
C ILE A 22 -5.24 15.34 0.28
N PHE A 23 -6.20 15.06 1.17
CA PHE A 23 -6.57 15.99 2.24
C PHE A 23 -5.45 16.18 3.27
N TYR A 24 -4.65 15.14 3.52
CA TYR A 24 -3.43 15.24 4.33
C TYR A 24 -2.41 16.22 3.72
N HIS A 25 -2.13 16.08 2.42
CA HIS A 25 -1.20 16.97 1.73
C HIS A 25 -1.74 18.39 1.51
N ALA A 26 -3.06 18.54 1.49
CA ALA A 26 -3.73 19.85 1.48
C ALA A 26 -3.80 20.49 2.89
N GLU A 27 -3.19 19.86 3.90
CA GLU A 27 -3.12 20.32 5.29
C GLU A 27 -4.49 20.63 5.92
N LEU A 28 -5.54 19.91 5.50
CA LEU A 28 -6.87 20.10 6.09
C LEU A 28 -6.87 19.61 7.54
N PHE A 29 -7.33 20.48 8.44
CA PHE A 29 -7.25 20.34 9.90
C PHE A 29 -7.70 18.99 10.45
N PHE A 30 -8.80 18.42 9.93
CA PHE A 30 -9.34 17.14 10.39
C PHE A 30 -8.61 15.90 9.81
N PHE A 31 -7.64 16.06 8.94
CA PHE A 31 -7.01 14.98 8.18
C PHE A 31 -5.51 14.83 8.46
N SER A 32 -5.07 15.22 9.66
CA SER A 32 -3.65 15.09 10.08
C SER A 32 -3.12 13.65 10.02
N GLY A 33 -3.99 12.64 10.18
CA GLY A 33 -3.70 11.22 10.01
C GLY A 33 -3.96 10.66 8.62
N GLY A 34 -4.28 11.49 7.61
CA GLY A 34 -4.72 11.03 6.29
C GLY A 34 -3.70 10.19 5.50
N PHE A 35 -2.41 10.25 5.88
CA PHE A 35 -1.36 9.39 5.30
C PHE A 35 -1.59 7.89 5.53
N ILE A 36 -2.44 7.49 6.50
CA ILE A 36 -2.87 6.09 6.66
C ILE A 36 -3.56 5.51 5.41
N GLY A 37 -4.03 6.37 4.51
CA GLY A 37 -4.56 5.93 3.22
C GLY A 37 -3.57 5.08 2.42
N VAL A 38 -2.25 5.29 2.60
CA VAL A 38 -1.21 4.48 1.96
C VAL A 38 -1.23 3.05 2.50
N ASP A 39 -1.39 2.86 3.82
CA ASP A 39 -1.43 1.54 4.45
C ASP A 39 -2.66 0.74 4.00
N ILE A 40 -3.81 1.43 3.91
CA ILE A 40 -5.04 0.83 3.35
C ILE A 40 -4.79 0.39 1.91
N PHE A 41 -4.11 1.20 1.12
CA PHE A 41 -3.72 0.87 -0.26
C PHE A 41 -2.83 -0.37 -0.34
N PHE A 42 -1.86 -0.49 0.56
CA PHE A 42 -0.95 -1.64 0.60
C PHE A 42 -1.70 -2.94 0.91
N VAL A 43 -2.66 -2.92 1.83
CA VAL A 43 -3.52 -4.09 2.11
C VAL A 43 -4.35 -4.47 0.88
N ILE A 44 -4.98 -3.48 0.21
CA ILE A 44 -5.76 -3.73 -1.00
C ILE A 44 -4.88 -4.31 -2.10
N SER A 45 -3.69 -3.77 -2.31
CA SER A 45 -2.74 -4.23 -3.33
C SER A 45 -2.29 -5.67 -3.06
N GLY A 46 -2.00 -6.03 -1.81
CA GLY A 46 -1.68 -7.39 -1.40
C GLY A 46 -2.84 -8.37 -1.65
N TYR A 47 -4.07 -7.99 -1.33
CA TYR A 47 -5.27 -8.78 -1.59
C TYR A 47 -5.47 -9.02 -3.09
N LEU A 48 -5.38 -7.97 -3.91
CA LEU A 48 -5.62 -8.08 -5.36
C LEU A 48 -4.53 -8.83 -6.11
N ILE A 49 -3.26 -8.66 -5.72
CA ILE A 49 -2.17 -9.44 -6.33
C ILE A 49 -2.39 -10.93 -6.10
N SER A 50 -2.80 -11.33 -4.89
CA SER A 50 -3.10 -12.73 -4.57
C SER A 50 -4.24 -13.29 -5.40
N GLN A 51 -5.29 -12.49 -5.63
CA GLN A 51 -6.42 -12.86 -6.48
C GLN A 51 -5.97 -13.09 -7.93
N ILE A 52 -5.11 -12.22 -8.47
CA ILE A 52 -4.58 -12.35 -9.83
C ILE A 52 -3.73 -13.61 -9.95
N PHE A 53 -2.84 -13.84 -8.98
CA PHE A 53 -2.00 -15.03 -8.95
C PHE A 53 -2.83 -16.30 -8.91
N HIS A 54 -3.80 -16.39 -8.01
CA HIS A 54 -4.65 -17.58 -7.88
C HIS A 54 -5.41 -17.91 -9.16
N LYS A 55 -5.89 -16.88 -9.89
CA LYS A 55 -6.67 -17.09 -11.12
C LYS A 55 -5.83 -17.41 -12.36
N ASN A 56 -4.58 -16.96 -12.42
CA ASN A 56 -3.80 -16.98 -13.66
C ASN A 56 -2.48 -17.75 -13.56
N PHE A 57 -2.18 -18.33 -12.42
CA PHE A 57 -0.90 -19.00 -12.15
C PHE A 57 -0.53 -20.11 -13.14
N HIS A 58 -1.52 -20.76 -13.77
CA HIS A 58 -1.30 -21.85 -14.70
C HIS A 58 -1.01 -21.41 -16.15
N GLN A 59 -1.00 -20.11 -16.44
CA GLN A 59 -0.74 -19.59 -17.77
C GLN A 59 0.77 -19.57 -18.05
N ASN A 60 1.15 -19.90 -19.29
CA ASN A 60 2.57 -19.83 -19.72
C ASN A 60 3.08 -18.38 -19.59
N ASN A 61 4.32 -18.25 -19.13
CA ASN A 61 5.00 -16.96 -18.92
C ASN A 61 4.25 -15.99 -17.99
N PHE A 62 3.38 -16.50 -17.09
CA PHE A 62 2.55 -15.68 -16.22
C PHE A 62 3.34 -14.64 -15.43
N TYR A 63 4.47 -15.00 -14.85
CA TYR A 63 5.29 -14.11 -14.02
C TYR A 63 5.76 -12.87 -14.79
N PHE A 64 6.25 -13.07 -16.03
CA PHE A 64 6.69 -11.96 -16.88
C PHE A 64 5.50 -11.07 -17.29
N HIS A 65 4.42 -11.66 -17.80
CA HIS A 65 3.22 -10.90 -18.17
C HIS A 65 2.58 -10.17 -17.00
N PHE A 66 2.69 -10.71 -15.79
CA PHE A 66 2.20 -10.02 -14.60
C PHE A 66 2.97 -8.72 -14.37
N ILE A 67 4.31 -8.77 -14.29
CA ILE A 67 5.15 -7.58 -14.09
C ILE A 67 4.94 -6.57 -15.22
N GLU A 68 4.99 -7.03 -16.47
CA GLU A 68 4.75 -6.20 -17.65
C GLU A 68 3.41 -5.46 -17.55
N SER A 69 2.33 -6.15 -17.16
CA SER A 69 1.01 -5.55 -17.05
C SER A 69 0.93 -4.47 -15.96
N ARG A 70 1.69 -4.61 -14.87
CA ARG A 70 1.77 -3.62 -13.80
C ARG A 70 2.56 -2.39 -14.24
N VAL A 71 3.73 -2.60 -14.81
CA VAL A 71 4.55 -1.50 -15.34
C VAL A 71 3.79 -0.72 -16.41
N ARG A 72 3.19 -1.38 -17.40
CA ARG A 72 2.39 -0.73 -18.46
C ARG A 72 1.20 0.06 -17.91
N ARG A 73 0.67 -0.31 -16.76
CA ARG A 73 -0.45 0.39 -16.13
C ARG A 73 0.02 1.64 -15.37
N ILE A 74 1.17 1.58 -14.69
CA ILE A 74 1.62 2.62 -13.74
C ILE A 74 2.57 3.60 -14.41
N LEU A 75 3.52 3.11 -15.21
CA LEU A 75 4.58 3.92 -15.79
C LEU A 75 4.09 5.10 -16.67
N PRO A 76 3.07 4.95 -17.55
CA PRO A 76 2.60 6.08 -18.35
C PRO A 76 2.06 7.23 -17.50
N GLY A 77 1.35 6.92 -16.41
CA GLY A 77 0.84 7.91 -15.47
C GLY A 77 1.96 8.65 -14.74
N ILE A 78 2.99 7.94 -14.29
CA ILE A 78 4.16 8.54 -13.64
C ILE A 78 4.91 9.44 -14.62
N VAL A 79 5.17 8.99 -15.85
CA VAL A 79 5.87 9.77 -16.87
C VAL A 79 5.10 11.05 -17.18
N LEU A 80 3.77 10.93 -17.38
CA LEU A 80 2.92 12.10 -17.63
C LEU A 80 2.97 13.09 -16.44
N LEU A 81 2.91 12.59 -15.22
CA LEU A 81 3.02 13.40 -14.02
C LEU A 81 4.38 14.12 -13.94
N CYS A 82 5.49 13.39 -14.20
CA CYS A 82 6.82 13.97 -14.24
C CYS A 82 6.91 15.10 -15.28
N LEU A 83 6.43 14.87 -16.50
CA LEU A 83 6.42 15.88 -17.56
C LEU A 83 5.57 17.10 -17.18
N ALA A 84 4.40 16.87 -16.61
CA ALA A 84 3.49 17.94 -16.20
C ALA A 84 4.07 18.80 -15.06
N THR A 85 4.85 18.23 -14.15
CA THR A 85 5.43 18.96 -13.02
C THR A 85 6.65 19.81 -13.40
N ILE A 86 7.37 19.51 -14.49
CA ILE A 86 8.58 20.25 -14.91
C ILE A 86 8.34 21.77 -15.04
N PRO A 87 7.34 22.26 -15.83
CA PRO A 87 7.18 23.70 -16.01
C PRO A 87 6.82 24.43 -14.72
N PHE A 88 6.00 23.81 -13.86
CA PHE A 88 5.62 24.41 -12.58
C PHE A 88 6.80 24.46 -11.62
N SER A 89 7.58 23.38 -11.53
CA SER A 89 8.77 23.31 -10.69
C SER A 89 9.82 24.33 -11.12
N TRP A 90 10.01 24.53 -12.43
CA TRP A 90 10.94 25.55 -12.95
C TRP A 90 10.54 26.97 -12.57
N LEU A 91 9.24 27.25 -12.47
CA LEU A 91 8.74 28.60 -12.12
C LEU A 91 8.72 28.87 -10.61
N ILE A 92 8.61 27.83 -9.78
CA ILE A 92 8.31 27.96 -8.35
C ILE A 92 9.52 27.64 -7.46
N LEU A 93 10.33 26.63 -7.85
CA LEU A 93 11.39 26.10 -7.00
C LEU A 93 12.67 26.94 -7.04
N PHE A 94 13.33 27.02 -5.89
CA PHE A 94 14.68 27.59 -5.79
C PHE A 94 15.73 26.65 -6.40
N PRO A 95 16.93 27.16 -6.80
CA PRO A 95 17.97 26.35 -7.46
C PRO A 95 18.34 25.06 -6.71
N ASN A 96 18.44 25.09 -5.39
CA ASN A 96 18.75 23.91 -4.57
C ASN A 96 17.60 22.88 -4.55
N GLU A 97 16.37 23.35 -4.67
CA GLU A 97 15.18 22.50 -4.72
C GLU A 97 15.02 21.84 -6.09
N ILE A 98 15.43 22.55 -7.15
CA ILE A 98 15.45 22.00 -8.52
C ILE A 98 16.37 20.79 -8.61
N ILE A 99 17.52 20.79 -7.93
CA ILE A 99 18.41 19.63 -7.88
C ILE A 99 17.70 18.41 -7.27
N LYS A 100 17.08 18.59 -6.10
CA LYS A 100 16.29 17.54 -5.43
C LYS A 100 15.13 17.06 -6.30
N PHE A 101 14.45 17.97 -6.97
CA PHE A 101 13.38 17.65 -7.91
C PHE A 101 13.88 16.82 -9.10
N THR A 102 15.06 17.14 -9.64
CA THR A 102 15.67 16.37 -10.74
C THR A 102 15.94 14.90 -10.33
N ASP A 103 16.44 14.68 -9.10
CA ASP A 103 16.61 13.33 -8.56
C ASP A 103 15.27 12.57 -8.50
N SER A 104 14.21 13.28 -8.13
CA SER A 104 12.86 12.72 -8.08
C SER A 104 12.30 12.37 -9.46
N LEU A 105 12.58 13.22 -10.47
CA LEU A 105 12.20 12.97 -11.87
C LEU A 105 12.83 11.70 -12.45
N ILE A 106 14.07 11.39 -12.04
CA ILE A 106 14.78 10.18 -12.48
C ILE A 106 14.31 8.97 -11.69
N SER A 107 14.19 9.10 -10.38
CA SER A 107 13.92 7.96 -9.49
C SER A 107 12.47 7.47 -9.53
N ALA A 108 11.50 8.35 -9.81
CA ALA A 108 10.09 7.98 -9.85
C ALA A 108 9.75 6.97 -10.98
N PRO A 109 10.15 7.17 -12.25
CA PRO A 109 9.94 6.20 -13.31
C PRO A 109 10.73 4.89 -13.13
N LEU A 110 11.84 4.94 -12.38
CA LEU A 110 12.65 3.76 -12.06
C LEU A 110 12.12 2.99 -10.83
N PHE A 111 11.07 3.48 -10.19
CA PHE A 111 10.48 2.88 -8.98
C PHE A 111 11.45 2.73 -7.80
N ILE A 112 12.34 3.71 -7.62
CA ILE A 112 13.30 3.81 -6.51
C ILE A 112 13.18 5.13 -5.74
N SER A 113 12.13 5.91 -5.97
CA SER A 113 11.93 7.22 -5.35
C SER A 113 11.82 7.17 -3.83
N ASN A 114 11.41 6.06 -3.24
CA ASN A 114 11.42 5.86 -1.80
C ASN A 114 12.83 5.99 -1.19
N PHE A 115 13.87 5.47 -1.84
CA PHE A 115 15.26 5.64 -1.40
C PHE A 115 15.76 7.07 -1.61
N THR A 116 15.38 7.69 -2.73
CA THR A 116 15.73 9.10 -3.02
C THR A 116 15.16 10.04 -1.94
N PHE A 117 13.88 9.91 -1.59
CA PHE A 117 13.27 10.73 -0.56
C PHE A 117 13.82 10.43 0.84
N TYR A 118 14.17 9.19 1.15
CA TYR A 118 14.88 8.86 2.37
C TYR A 118 16.20 9.63 2.48
N LEU A 119 17.03 9.60 1.43
CA LEU A 119 18.31 10.31 1.41
C LEU A 119 18.14 11.82 1.48
N GLN A 120 17.12 12.39 0.84
CA GLN A 120 16.82 13.81 0.88
C GLN A 120 16.29 14.26 2.24
N SER A 121 15.56 13.45 2.98
CA SER A 121 15.00 13.78 4.29
C SER A 121 16.03 13.78 5.43
N ASN A 122 17.19 13.15 5.26
CA ASN A 122 18.26 13.11 6.27
C ASN A 122 19.17 14.35 6.30
N TYR A 123 19.07 15.27 5.32
CA TYR A 123 20.02 16.38 5.17
C TYR A 123 19.34 17.75 5.37
N PHE A 124 19.01 18.15 6.59
CA PHE A 124 18.61 19.52 6.98
C PHE A 124 17.16 19.98 6.74
N ASP A 125 16.18 19.15 6.39
CA ASP A 125 14.89 19.72 6.02
C ASP A 125 13.72 19.45 6.96
N LYS A 126 13.14 20.56 7.35
CA LYS A 126 11.91 20.65 8.14
C LYS A 126 10.66 20.14 7.39
N LEU A 127 10.68 19.98 6.06
CA LEU A 127 9.46 19.68 5.28
C LEU A 127 9.79 18.89 4.01
N ALA A 128 9.84 17.56 4.11
CA ALA A 128 9.72 16.68 2.93
C ALA A 128 8.41 16.91 2.15
N ILE A 129 7.46 17.64 2.73
CA ILE A 129 6.12 17.93 2.19
C ILE A 129 6.20 18.81 0.94
N ASP A 130 7.23 19.65 0.82
CA ASP A 130 7.37 20.61 -0.29
C ASP A 130 8.04 20.04 -1.54
N ILE A 131 8.43 18.74 -1.51
CA ILE A 131 9.09 18.12 -2.67
C ILE A 131 8.03 17.65 -3.66
N PRO A 132 8.00 18.19 -4.88
CA PRO A 132 7.13 17.66 -5.94
C PRO A 132 7.43 16.18 -6.16
N LEU A 133 6.41 15.39 -6.51
CA LEU A 133 6.50 13.94 -6.70
C LEU A 133 6.73 13.11 -5.42
N LEU A 134 6.76 13.69 -4.22
CA LEU A 134 6.96 12.95 -2.97
C LEU A 134 6.07 11.71 -2.89
N HIS A 135 4.79 11.82 -3.24
CA HIS A 135 3.82 10.72 -3.18
C HIS A 135 4.19 9.48 -4.03
N THR A 136 5.16 9.60 -4.97
CA THR A 136 5.62 8.45 -5.78
C THR A 136 6.42 7.43 -4.99
N TRP A 137 6.84 7.74 -3.74
CA TRP A 137 7.52 6.78 -2.88
C TRP A 137 6.70 5.53 -2.63
N SER A 138 5.39 5.68 -2.40
CA SER A 138 4.50 4.54 -2.12
C SER A 138 4.30 3.65 -3.34
N LEU A 139 4.27 4.22 -4.56
CA LEU A 139 4.25 3.45 -5.82
C LEU A 139 5.54 2.65 -6.02
N SER A 140 6.70 3.22 -5.64
CA SER A 140 7.98 2.50 -5.66
C SER A 140 7.95 1.30 -4.72
N VAL A 141 7.48 1.48 -3.49
CA VAL A 141 7.32 0.39 -2.51
C VAL A 141 6.36 -0.68 -3.04
N GLU A 142 5.26 -0.29 -3.68
CA GLU A 142 4.28 -1.21 -4.26
C GLU A 142 4.89 -2.09 -5.36
N ILE A 143 5.63 -1.51 -6.30
CA ILE A 143 6.29 -2.26 -7.39
C ILE A 143 7.38 -3.18 -6.83
N GLN A 144 8.16 -2.73 -5.87
CA GLN A 144 9.18 -3.55 -5.20
C GLN A 144 8.53 -4.74 -4.48
N PHE A 145 7.38 -4.54 -3.83
CA PHE A 145 6.60 -5.64 -3.27
C PHE A 145 6.13 -6.62 -4.36
N TYR A 146 5.64 -6.14 -5.49
CA TYR A 146 5.22 -7.01 -6.59
C TYR A 146 6.35 -7.87 -7.11
N LEU A 147 7.56 -7.32 -7.25
CA LEU A 147 8.74 -8.08 -7.64
C LEU A 147 9.09 -9.15 -6.59
N MET A 148 9.12 -8.78 -5.32
CA MET A 148 9.38 -9.71 -4.21
C MET A 148 8.33 -10.83 -4.17
N PHE A 149 7.05 -10.48 -4.29
CA PHE A 149 5.96 -11.47 -4.25
C PHE A 149 6.01 -12.43 -5.44
N VAL A 150 6.28 -11.94 -6.66
CA VAL A 150 6.49 -12.77 -7.85
C VAL A 150 7.65 -13.75 -7.62
N PHE A 151 8.77 -13.28 -7.11
CA PHE A 151 9.95 -14.09 -6.79
C PHE A 151 9.63 -15.16 -5.74
N LEU A 152 8.94 -14.78 -4.66
CA LEU A 152 8.47 -15.72 -3.64
C LEU A 152 7.58 -16.81 -4.22
N MET A 153 6.59 -16.43 -5.06
CA MET A 153 5.67 -17.39 -5.68
C MET A 153 6.37 -18.28 -6.71
N PHE A 154 7.40 -17.78 -7.39
CA PHE A 154 8.23 -18.56 -8.31
C PHE A 154 9.02 -19.62 -7.56
N ILE A 155 9.75 -19.26 -6.52
CA ILE A 155 10.55 -20.22 -5.71
C ILE A 155 9.63 -21.27 -5.07
N THR A 156 8.47 -20.85 -4.58
CA THR A 156 7.51 -21.75 -3.93
C THR A 156 6.58 -22.47 -4.92
N SER A 157 6.78 -22.33 -6.23
CA SER A 157 5.88 -22.88 -7.25
C SER A 157 5.59 -24.38 -7.11
N LYS A 158 6.61 -25.16 -6.74
CA LYS A 158 6.53 -26.62 -6.55
C LYS A 158 6.05 -27.05 -5.15
N ILE A 159 5.84 -26.11 -4.25
CA ILE A 159 5.45 -26.39 -2.86
C ILE A 159 3.91 -26.42 -2.73
N SER A 160 3.38 -27.25 -1.83
CA SER A 160 1.94 -27.34 -1.58
C SER A 160 1.36 -26.00 -1.09
N ASN A 161 0.13 -25.70 -1.44
CA ASN A 161 -0.53 -24.44 -1.07
C ASN A 161 -0.59 -24.21 0.46
N ASN A 162 -0.77 -25.28 1.24
CA ASN A 162 -0.76 -25.19 2.70
C ASN A 162 0.59 -24.75 3.24
N PHE A 163 1.68 -25.24 2.65
CA PHE A 163 3.03 -24.87 3.08
C PHE A 163 3.41 -23.45 2.60
N LYS A 164 2.97 -23.05 1.39
CA LYS A 164 3.10 -21.65 0.92
C LYS A 164 2.48 -20.67 1.90
N ILE A 165 1.27 -20.95 2.38
CA ILE A 165 0.61 -20.08 3.35
C ILE A 165 1.39 -20.01 4.67
N LYS A 166 1.99 -21.11 5.13
CA LYS A 166 2.86 -21.08 6.32
C LYS A 166 4.08 -20.21 6.12
N ILE A 167 4.71 -20.25 4.93
CA ILE A 167 5.83 -19.37 4.57
C ILE A 167 5.39 -17.90 4.58
N ILE A 168 4.23 -17.58 4.00
CA ILE A 168 3.70 -16.22 3.96
C ILE A 168 3.40 -15.71 5.38
N ILE A 169 2.82 -16.55 6.24
CA ILE A 169 2.58 -16.20 7.67
C ILE A 169 3.91 -15.96 8.38
N PHE A 170 4.90 -16.80 8.18
CA PHE A 170 6.23 -16.64 8.79
C PHE A 170 6.90 -15.33 8.35
N LEU A 171 6.87 -15.03 7.04
CA LEU A 171 7.39 -13.77 6.51
C LEU A 171 6.61 -12.56 7.06
N PHE A 172 5.28 -12.65 7.12
CA PHE A 172 4.44 -11.61 7.72
C PHE A 172 4.88 -11.29 9.15
N ILE A 173 5.06 -12.32 9.97
CA ILE A 173 5.48 -12.15 11.37
C ILE A 173 6.86 -11.50 11.45
N ILE A 174 7.85 -11.97 10.69
CA ILE A 174 9.19 -11.39 10.69
C ILE A 174 9.16 -9.92 10.26
N LEU A 175 8.49 -9.59 9.16
CA LEU A 175 8.44 -8.24 8.63
C LEU A 175 7.67 -7.28 9.56
N PHE A 176 6.62 -7.76 10.22
CA PHE A 176 5.92 -7.01 11.25
C PHE A 176 6.85 -6.69 12.44
N PHE A 177 7.61 -7.68 12.91
CA PHE A 177 8.59 -7.45 13.99
C PHE A 177 9.75 -6.53 13.57
N ILE A 178 10.18 -6.57 12.31
CA ILE A 178 11.16 -5.60 11.76
C ILE A 178 10.58 -4.18 11.82
N SER A 179 9.34 -3.98 11.36
CA SER A 179 8.65 -2.68 11.43
C SER A 179 8.48 -2.21 12.88
N TYR A 180 8.11 -3.10 13.78
CA TYR A 180 8.00 -2.82 15.22
C TYR A 180 9.36 -2.40 15.82
N TYR A 181 10.43 -3.13 15.50
CA TYR A 181 11.78 -2.82 15.96
C TYR A 181 12.21 -1.43 15.47
N PHE A 182 12.02 -1.10 14.21
CA PHE A 182 12.34 0.22 13.63
C PHE A 182 11.54 1.33 14.31
N SER A 183 10.26 1.09 14.58
CA SER A 183 9.39 2.05 15.28
C SER A 183 9.85 2.35 16.71
N THR A 184 10.40 1.35 17.43
CA THR A 184 10.85 1.50 18.81
C THR A 184 12.27 2.07 18.96
N HIS A 185 13.14 1.89 17.95
CA HIS A 185 14.54 2.30 17.96
C HIS A 185 14.81 3.61 17.21
N GLN A 186 13.79 4.47 17.04
CA GLN A 186 13.89 5.78 16.41
C GLN A 186 14.32 5.75 14.92
N LEU A 187 14.27 4.59 14.27
CA LEU A 187 14.51 4.42 12.82
C LEU A 187 13.24 4.73 12.03
N ARG A 188 12.68 5.93 12.28
CA ARG A 188 11.34 6.30 11.79
C ARG A 188 11.33 6.53 10.28
N LEU A 189 12.35 7.17 9.74
CA LEU A 189 12.47 7.46 8.30
C LEU A 189 12.68 6.16 7.51
N GLU A 190 13.57 5.29 8.01
CA GLU A 190 13.80 3.97 7.42
C GLU A 190 12.52 3.13 7.42
N ASN A 191 11.79 3.14 8.54
CA ASN A 191 10.53 2.44 8.68
C ASN A 191 9.46 2.96 7.72
N PHE A 192 9.47 4.25 7.43
CA PHE A 192 8.51 4.90 6.56
C PHE A 192 8.81 4.65 5.08
N TYR A 193 10.06 4.91 4.64
CA TYR A 193 10.44 4.88 3.24
C TYR A 193 10.92 3.51 2.74
N PHE A 194 11.55 2.69 3.58
CA PHE A 194 12.05 1.40 3.13
C PHE A 194 10.92 0.41 2.90
N SER A 195 11.08 -0.40 1.88
CA SER A 195 10.05 -1.34 1.45
C SER A 195 9.90 -2.52 2.41
N VAL A 196 11.03 -3.04 2.94
CA VAL A 196 11.04 -4.24 3.79
C VAL A 196 10.16 -4.09 5.04
N PRO A 197 10.30 -3.02 5.85
CA PRO A 197 9.44 -2.84 7.03
C PRO A 197 7.97 -2.53 6.70
N ARG A 198 7.64 -2.26 5.42
CA ARG A 198 6.26 -2.00 4.95
C ARG A 198 5.59 -3.23 4.32
N PHE A 199 6.36 -4.23 3.90
CA PHE A 199 5.84 -5.39 3.20
C PHE A 199 4.84 -6.23 4.00
N TRP A 200 4.84 -6.17 5.33
CA TRP A 200 3.87 -6.88 6.16
C TRP A 200 2.42 -6.44 5.89
N GLU A 201 2.18 -5.18 5.53
CA GLU A 201 0.85 -4.65 5.21
C GLU A 201 0.29 -5.32 3.95
N PHE A 202 1.13 -5.45 2.93
CA PHE A 202 0.77 -6.18 1.72
C PHE A 202 0.56 -7.67 1.99
N LEU A 203 1.46 -8.30 2.78
CA LEU A 203 1.32 -9.71 3.14
C LEU A 203 0.06 -9.96 3.98
N PHE A 204 -0.35 -8.99 4.78
CA PHE A 204 -1.64 -9.06 5.46
C PHE A 204 -2.79 -9.15 4.45
N GLY A 205 -2.79 -8.31 3.42
CA GLY A 205 -3.74 -8.38 2.31
C GLY A 205 -3.71 -9.73 1.57
N VAL A 206 -2.52 -10.29 1.34
CA VAL A 206 -2.33 -11.63 0.78
C VAL A 206 -3.02 -12.69 1.65
N LEU A 207 -2.80 -12.64 2.96
CA LEU A 207 -3.39 -13.59 3.92
C LEU A 207 -4.91 -13.48 3.99
N LEU A 208 -5.47 -12.26 3.87
CA LEU A 208 -6.92 -12.05 3.80
C LEU A 208 -7.54 -12.77 2.61
N TYR A 209 -6.91 -12.71 1.44
CA TYR A 209 -7.40 -13.41 0.26
C TYR A 209 -7.42 -14.93 0.46
N PHE A 210 -6.34 -15.52 1.00
CA PHE A 210 -6.32 -16.95 1.30
C PHE A 210 -7.32 -17.36 2.37
N TYR A 211 -7.53 -16.52 3.37
CA TYR A 211 -8.57 -16.73 4.38
C TYR A 211 -9.97 -16.74 3.77
N GLN A 212 -10.27 -15.78 2.88
CA GLN A 212 -11.55 -15.69 2.20
C GLN A 212 -11.85 -16.93 1.35
N ILE A 213 -10.88 -17.43 0.59
CA ILE A 213 -11.04 -18.65 -0.21
C ILE A 213 -11.34 -19.86 0.68
N ARG A 214 -10.63 -20.01 1.79
CA ARG A 214 -10.85 -21.13 2.72
C ARG A 214 -12.22 -21.11 3.39
N LYS A 215 -12.79 -19.92 3.58
CA LYS A 215 -14.14 -19.74 4.14
C LYS A 215 -15.23 -19.63 3.07
N ALA A 216 -14.91 -19.71 1.80
CA ALA A 216 -15.89 -19.67 0.72
C ALA A 216 -16.93 -20.79 0.94
N GLY A 217 -18.21 -20.41 0.95
CA GLY A 217 -19.34 -21.31 1.19
C GLY A 217 -19.88 -21.34 2.65
N LYS A 218 -19.19 -20.77 3.63
CA LYS A 218 -19.79 -20.62 4.97
C LYS A 218 -20.72 -19.39 4.98
N LYS A 219 -22.01 -19.64 5.20
CA LYS A 219 -23.00 -18.56 5.40
C LYS A 219 -22.78 -17.95 6.78
N ILE A 220 -22.49 -16.66 6.82
CA ILE A 220 -22.47 -15.84 8.04
C ILE A 220 -23.76 -15.03 8.03
N ASN A 221 -24.33 -14.75 9.21
CA ASN A 221 -25.54 -13.95 9.34
C ASN A 221 -25.31 -12.54 8.78
N PHE A 222 -26.28 -12.00 8.04
CA PHE A 222 -26.25 -10.66 7.44
C PHE A 222 -25.97 -9.57 8.48
N ASN A 223 -26.53 -9.66 9.66
CA ASN A 223 -26.27 -8.68 10.73
C ASN A 223 -24.82 -8.65 11.19
N ILE A 224 -24.15 -9.82 11.18
CA ILE A 224 -22.69 -9.92 11.50
C ILE A 224 -21.87 -9.27 10.39
N TYR A 225 -22.24 -9.44 9.12
CA TYR A 225 -21.56 -8.74 8.01
C TYR A 225 -21.66 -7.23 8.14
N ASN A 226 -22.88 -6.70 8.44
CA ASN A 226 -23.07 -5.27 8.66
C ASN A 226 -22.27 -4.76 9.85
N PHE A 227 -22.33 -5.43 10.98
CA PHE A 227 -21.59 -5.04 12.18
C PHE A 227 -20.08 -4.99 11.93
N LEU A 228 -19.50 -6.03 11.29
CA LEU A 228 -18.07 -6.08 11.02
C LEU A 228 -17.62 -5.07 9.96
N SER A 229 -18.41 -4.81 8.92
CA SER A 229 -18.07 -3.80 7.92
C SER A 229 -18.14 -2.38 8.50
N ILE A 230 -19.14 -2.07 9.32
CA ILE A 230 -19.26 -0.78 10.01
C ILE A 230 -18.13 -0.61 11.02
N SER A 231 -17.78 -1.63 11.79
CA SER A 231 -16.61 -1.56 12.71
C SER A 231 -15.30 -1.30 11.96
N GLY A 232 -15.16 -1.80 10.72
CA GLY A 232 -14.04 -1.46 9.85
C GLY A 232 -13.97 0.02 9.51
N VAL A 233 -15.10 0.65 9.18
CA VAL A 233 -15.17 2.10 8.92
C VAL A 233 -14.83 2.89 10.20
N ILE A 234 -15.38 2.49 11.34
CA ILE A 234 -15.11 3.13 12.63
C ILE A 234 -13.62 3.07 12.96
N LEU A 235 -12.94 1.93 12.75
CA LEU A 235 -11.51 1.80 12.97
C LEU A 235 -10.70 2.74 12.08
N ILE A 236 -11.07 2.93 10.82
CA ILE A 236 -10.41 3.89 9.93
C ILE A 236 -10.61 5.32 10.44
N ILE A 237 -11.81 5.68 10.87
CA ILE A 237 -12.10 7.01 11.44
C ILE A 237 -11.30 7.24 12.73
N ILE A 238 -11.27 6.27 13.63
CA ILE A 238 -10.44 6.33 14.84
C ILE A 238 -8.97 6.52 14.47
N SER A 239 -8.48 5.81 13.46
CA SER A 239 -7.09 5.93 13.00
C SER A 239 -6.78 7.36 12.53
N LEU A 240 -7.70 8.03 11.82
CA LEU A 240 -7.52 9.42 11.37
C LEU A 240 -7.39 10.40 12.52
N ILE A 241 -8.07 10.14 13.64
CA ILE A 241 -8.08 11.02 14.82
C ILE A 241 -6.87 10.76 15.72
N VAL A 242 -6.50 9.49 15.90
CA VAL A 242 -5.47 9.07 16.87
C VAL A 242 -4.06 9.15 16.28
N ILE A 243 -3.93 8.93 14.96
CA ILE A 243 -2.62 8.92 14.29
C ILE A 243 -2.32 10.32 13.76
N ASP A 244 -1.20 10.87 14.19
CA ASP A 244 -0.70 12.18 13.77
C ASP A 244 0.78 12.13 13.35
N LYS A 245 1.33 13.28 12.96
CA LYS A 245 2.75 13.42 12.57
C LYS A 245 3.74 13.05 13.69
N ASN A 246 3.32 13.04 14.96
CA ASN A 246 4.15 12.74 16.13
C ASN A 246 4.04 11.28 16.56
N SER A 247 3.06 10.58 16.07
CA SER A 247 2.84 9.16 16.38
C SER A 247 4.02 8.30 15.95
N ARG A 248 4.29 7.20 16.68
CA ARG A 248 5.32 6.19 16.31
C ARG A 248 4.80 5.37 15.12
N PHE A 249 4.82 5.98 13.95
CA PHE A 249 4.28 5.44 12.72
C PHE A 249 5.37 5.29 11.65
N PRO A 250 5.38 4.21 10.84
CA PRO A 250 4.59 2.99 11.02
C PRO A 250 5.01 2.17 12.25
N GLY A 251 4.09 1.36 12.80
CA GLY A 251 4.32 0.57 14.01
C GLY A 251 3.05 -0.18 14.43
N THR A 252 2.90 -0.50 15.71
CA THR A 252 1.70 -1.20 16.20
C THR A 252 0.41 -0.42 15.94
N ILE A 253 0.48 0.91 15.96
CA ILE A 253 -0.68 1.78 15.68
C ILE A 253 -1.20 1.63 14.24
N THR A 254 -0.35 1.23 13.30
CA THR A 254 -0.72 0.94 11.90
C THR A 254 -1.70 -0.24 11.80
N LEU A 255 -1.78 -1.10 12.82
CA LEU A 255 -2.78 -2.17 12.87
C LEU A 255 -4.22 -1.63 12.83
N LEU A 256 -4.49 -0.42 13.34
CA LEU A 256 -5.83 0.16 13.31
C LEU A 256 -6.38 0.31 11.89
N PRO A 257 -5.74 1.08 10.98
CA PRO A 257 -6.21 1.22 9.60
C PRO A 257 -6.12 -0.10 8.82
N VAL A 258 -5.12 -0.94 9.06
CA VAL A 258 -4.95 -2.24 8.40
C VAL A 258 -6.08 -3.19 8.75
N ILE A 259 -6.45 -3.32 10.02
CA ILE A 259 -7.59 -4.13 10.46
C ILE A 259 -8.91 -3.53 9.95
N GLY A 260 -9.08 -2.21 10.03
CA GLY A 260 -10.25 -1.51 9.50
C GLY A 260 -10.48 -1.82 8.02
N ALA A 261 -9.46 -1.64 7.19
CA ALA A 261 -9.50 -1.99 5.76
C ALA A 261 -9.84 -3.48 5.55
N SER A 262 -9.25 -4.35 6.35
CA SER A 262 -9.46 -5.79 6.27
C SER A 262 -10.89 -6.22 6.54
N LEU A 263 -11.53 -5.60 7.54
CA LEU A 263 -12.93 -5.86 7.85
C LEU A 263 -13.84 -5.42 6.70
N ILE A 264 -13.57 -4.28 6.09
CA ILE A 264 -14.30 -3.81 4.91
C ILE A 264 -14.10 -4.79 3.74
N ILE A 265 -12.86 -5.17 3.43
CA ILE A 265 -12.53 -6.10 2.33
C ILE A 265 -13.26 -7.45 2.50
N LEU A 266 -13.31 -7.99 3.72
CA LEU A 266 -13.89 -9.32 3.96
C LEU A 266 -15.41 -9.32 4.10
N TYR A 267 -15.99 -8.25 4.65
CA TYR A 267 -17.38 -8.27 5.12
C TYR A 267 -18.28 -7.24 4.41
N SER A 268 -17.76 -6.34 3.55
CA SER A 268 -18.62 -5.51 2.70
C SER A 268 -19.21 -6.32 1.55
N ARG A 269 -20.49 -6.08 1.27
CA ARG A 269 -21.26 -6.70 0.19
C ARG A 269 -22.25 -5.69 -0.36
N ASN A 270 -22.62 -5.81 -1.61
CA ASN A 270 -23.56 -4.89 -2.28
C ASN A 270 -24.92 -4.74 -1.54
N GLU A 271 -25.24 -5.67 -0.63
CA GLU A 271 -26.50 -5.70 0.13
C GLU A 271 -26.39 -5.02 1.49
N ASN A 272 -25.15 -4.66 1.95
CA ASN A 272 -24.97 -4.06 3.26
C ASN A 272 -24.60 -2.55 3.16
N LEU A 273 -24.66 -1.84 4.31
CA LEU A 273 -24.51 -0.38 4.37
C LEU A 273 -23.14 0.14 3.86
N VAL A 274 -22.11 -0.70 3.83
CA VAL A 274 -20.73 -0.34 3.47
C VAL A 274 -20.34 -0.90 2.10
N GLY A 275 -21.18 -1.71 1.48
CA GLY A 275 -20.92 -2.40 0.22
C GLY A 275 -21.29 -1.66 -1.04
#